data_1f0d09ba69d0debc61a9543073c75abf
#
_entry.id   1f0d09ba69d0debc61a9543073c75abf
#
_cell.length_a   1.000
_cell.length_b   1.000
_cell.length_c   1.000
_cell.angle_alpha   90.00
_cell.angle_beta   90.00
_cell.angle_gamma   90.00
#
_symmetry.space_group_name_H-M   'P 1'
#
loop_
_entity.id
_entity.type
_entity.pdbx_description
1 polymer ?
#
loop_
_entity_poly.entity_id
_entity_poly.type
_entity_poly.pdbx_seq_one_letter_code
_entity_poly.pdbx_strand_id
1 'polypeptide(L)'
;MDILASVADFVDLVEANAAYAESFSDGGFDGIAKAGVGIVTCMDSRIEPLEMLGLKLGDAKILRTPGGRVTHTTLEALVIAVHLLGVKRILIVAHTRCAMASSSTQELRDRIEASAGQDASWLTITATADQLESLADDVQKLRTHPLVPEDVAVG
;
A
#
# COMPACT_ATOMS: atom_id res chain seq x y z
N MET A 1 -2.86 18.30 -25.44
CA MET A 1 -3.35 16.94 -25.11
C MET A 1 -4.58 17.15 -24.24
N ASP A 2 -5.75 16.83 -24.78
CA ASP A 2 -7.02 17.07 -24.08
C ASP A 2 -7.18 15.99 -22.98
N ILE A 3 -6.97 16.39 -21.74
CA ILE A 3 -7.10 15.51 -20.56
C ILE A 3 -8.52 14.97 -20.45
N LEU A 4 -9.52 15.70 -20.95
CA LEU A 4 -10.93 15.30 -20.91
C LEU A 4 -11.27 14.19 -21.91
N ALA A 5 -10.54 14.06 -23.01
CA ALA A 5 -10.74 12.98 -23.98
C ALA A 5 -10.37 11.59 -23.41
N SER A 6 -9.49 11.54 -22.38
CA SER A 6 -9.09 10.30 -21.72
C SER A 6 -10.07 9.84 -20.62
N VAL A 7 -11.08 10.64 -20.29
CA VAL A 7 -12.04 10.32 -19.21
C VAL A 7 -13.18 9.41 -19.73
N ALA A 8 -13.34 9.28 -21.07
CA ALA A 8 -14.41 8.47 -21.64
C ALA A 8 -14.40 7.00 -21.17
N ASP A 9 -13.22 6.43 -20.91
CA ASP A 9 -13.06 5.07 -20.41
C ASP A 9 -13.31 4.92 -18.88
N PHE A 10 -13.59 6.02 -18.19
CA PHE A 10 -13.76 6.08 -16.73
C PHE A 10 -15.07 6.77 -16.32
N VAL A 11 -16.03 6.92 -17.22
CA VAL A 11 -17.29 7.64 -16.97
C VAL A 11 -18.04 7.08 -15.77
N ASP A 12 -18.13 5.75 -15.67
CA ASP A 12 -18.74 5.03 -14.55
C ASP A 12 -18.10 5.36 -13.20
N LEU A 13 -16.77 5.46 -13.15
CA LEU A 13 -16.03 5.81 -11.93
C LEU A 13 -16.20 7.29 -11.56
N VAL A 14 -16.24 8.16 -12.55
CA VAL A 14 -16.47 9.60 -12.33
C VAL A 14 -17.88 9.86 -11.83
N GLU A 15 -18.89 9.19 -12.38
CA GLU A 15 -20.28 9.27 -11.90
C GLU A 15 -20.42 8.72 -10.48
N ALA A 16 -19.80 7.58 -10.18
CA ALA A 16 -19.77 7.03 -8.83
C ALA A 16 -19.07 7.97 -7.83
N ASN A 17 -17.98 8.63 -8.24
CA ASN A 17 -17.28 9.61 -7.40
C ASN A 17 -18.12 10.86 -7.15
N ALA A 18 -18.89 11.34 -8.14
CA ALA A 18 -19.81 12.46 -7.95
C ALA A 18 -20.89 12.14 -6.90
N ALA A 19 -21.51 10.96 -6.99
CA ALA A 19 -22.50 10.51 -6.00
C ALA A 19 -21.87 10.33 -4.59
N TYR A 20 -20.65 9.82 -4.51
CA TYR A 20 -19.90 9.74 -3.25
C TYR A 20 -19.66 11.12 -2.64
N ALA A 21 -19.23 12.09 -3.46
CA ALA A 21 -18.94 13.45 -3.00
C ALA A 21 -20.18 14.16 -2.46
N GLU A 22 -21.37 13.93 -3.03
CA GLU A 22 -22.65 14.48 -2.54
C GLU A 22 -23.02 13.95 -1.15
N SER A 23 -22.66 12.70 -0.84
CA SER A 23 -22.95 12.05 0.45
C SER A 23 -21.82 12.16 1.48
N PHE A 24 -20.66 12.72 1.09
CA PHE A 24 -19.47 12.78 1.92
C PHE A 24 -19.63 13.78 3.07
N SER A 25 -19.60 13.28 4.32
CA SER A 25 -19.82 14.07 5.54
C SER A 25 -18.54 14.45 6.29
N ASP A 26 -17.40 13.86 5.92
CA ASP A 26 -16.13 14.03 6.65
C ASP A 26 -15.22 15.15 6.10
N GLY A 27 -15.78 16.11 5.36
CA GLY A 27 -15.03 17.20 4.69
C GLY A 27 -14.26 18.15 5.63
N GLY A 28 -14.56 18.14 6.93
CA GLY A 28 -13.83 18.91 7.96
C GLY A 28 -12.66 18.15 8.62
N PHE A 29 -12.39 16.93 8.17
CA PHE A 29 -11.32 16.10 8.72
C PHE A 29 -9.94 16.58 8.27
N ASP A 30 -9.01 16.72 9.22
CA ASP A 30 -7.66 17.29 9.00
C ASP A 30 -6.64 16.32 8.35
N GLY A 31 -7.06 15.11 8.09
CA GLY A 31 -6.21 14.06 7.51
C GLY A 31 -5.25 13.38 8.48
N ILE A 32 -5.30 13.67 9.77
CA ILE A 32 -4.53 12.93 10.80
C ILE A 32 -5.13 11.54 11.00
N ALA A 33 -4.30 10.51 11.18
CA ALA A 33 -4.76 9.16 11.48
C ALA A 33 -5.41 9.09 12.86
N LYS A 34 -6.75 9.07 12.95
CA LYS A 34 -7.50 9.13 14.22
C LYS A 34 -7.16 8.01 15.19
N ALA A 35 -6.93 6.79 14.68
CA ALA A 35 -6.50 5.64 15.48
C ALA A 35 -4.96 5.53 15.61
N GLY A 36 -4.21 6.47 15.03
CA GLY A 36 -2.75 6.50 15.08
C GLY A 36 -2.09 5.30 14.38
N VAL A 37 -2.72 4.72 13.37
CA VAL A 37 -2.25 3.50 12.70
C VAL A 37 -1.77 3.78 11.29
N GLY A 38 -0.59 3.26 10.92
CA GLY A 38 -0.15 3.07 9.55
C GLY A 38 -0.24 1.58 9.19
N ILE A 39 -0.79 1.26 8.04
CA ILE A 39 -0.95 -0.12 7.56
C ILE A 39 -0.24 -0.26 6.23
N VAL A 40 0.65 -1.24 6.12
CA VAL A 40 1.24 -1.68 4.86
C VAL A 40 0.66 -3.04 4.50
N THR A 41 0.02 -3.16 3.35
CA THR A 41 -0.55 -4.43 2.90
C THR A 41 -0.45 -4.60 1.39
N CYS A 42 -0.87 -5.75 0.89
CA CYS A 42 -0.83 -6.04 -0.53
C CYS A 42 -1.88 -5.22 -1.33
N MET A 43 -1.54 -4.95 -2.61
CA MET A 43 -2.47 -4.36 -3.58
C MET A 43 -3.57 -5.33 -4.05
N ASP A 44 -3.60 -6.55 -3.54
CA ASP A 44 -4.58 -7.57 -3.88
C ASP A 44 -6.02 -7.08 -3.68
N SER A 45 -6.84 -7.12 -4.74
CA SER A 45 -8.19 -6.57 -4.75
C SER A 45 -9.17 -7.27 -3.79
N ARG A 46 -8.80 -8.42 -3.24
CA ARG A 46 -9.59 -9.15 -2.22
C ARG A 46 -9.46 -8.57 -0.82
N ILE A 47 -8.52 -7.64 -0.61
CA ILE A 47 -8.23 -7.04 0.69
C ILE A 47 -8.92 -5.69 0.80
N GLU A 48 -9.76 -5.51 1.84
CA GLU A 48 -10.26 -4.21 2.28
C GLU A 48 -9.59 -3.87 3.62
N PRO A 49 -8.54 -3.02 3.61
CA PRO A 49 -7.65 -2.87 4.76
C PRO A 49 -8.30 -2.31 6.02
N LEU A 50 -9.27 -1.41 5.87
CA LEU A 50 -9.96 -0.84 7.03
C LEU A 50 -10.93 -1.86 7.63
N GLU A 51 -11.76 -2.48 6.80
CA GLU A 51 -12.77 -3.43 7.24
C GLU A 51 -12.17 -4.64 7.95
N MET A 52 -11.11 -5.24 7.38
CA MET A 52 -10.46 -6.43 7.96
C MET A 52 -9.86 -6.19 9.35
N LEU A 53 -9.59 -4.93 9.71
CA LEU A 53 -9.00 -4.53 10.99
C LEU A 53 -10.00 -3.80 11.90
N GLY A 54 -11.28 -3.72 11.51
CA GLY A 54 -12.32 -3.04 12.28
C GLY A 54 -12.15 -1.53 12.36
N LEU A 55 -11.45 -0.94 11.38
CA LEU A 55 -11.20 0.50 11.28
C LEU A 55 -12.20 1.18 10.34
N LYS A 56 -12.29 2.49 10.45
CA LYS A 56 -13.17 3.35 9.65
C LYS A 56 -12.38 4.38 8.86
N LEU A 57 -13.06 5.06 7.95
CA LEU A 57 -12.52 6.19 7.22
C LEU A 57 -11.89 7.22 8.18
N GLY A 58 -10.66 7.61 7.91
CA GLY A 58 -9.90 8.56 8.74
C GLY A 58 -9.09 7.94 9.88
N ASP A 59 -9.28 6.67 10.22
CA ASP A 59 -8.59 6.02 11.34
C ASP A 59 -7.12 5.73 11.06
N ALA A 60 -6.77 5.38 9.82
CA ALA A 60 -5.43 4.88 9.47
C ALA A 60 -4.88 5.48 8.16
N LYS A 61 -3.57 5.43 8.02
CA LYS A 61 -2.87 5.60 6.74
C LYS A 61 -2.67 4.23 6.10
N ILE A 62 -3.19 4.06 4.88
CA ILE A 62 -3.14 2.81 4.14
C ILE A 62 -2.13 2.90 3.00
N LEU A 63 -1.17 2.01 2.99
CA LEU A 63 -0.16 1.87 1.94
C LEU A 63 -0.29 0.47 1.33
N ARG A 64 -0.42 0.39 0.01
CA ARG A 64 -0.60 -0.87 -0.70
C ARG A 64 0.51 -1.06 -1.73
N THR A 65 1.22 -2.17 -1.63
CA THR A 65 2.32 -2.51 -2.54
C THR A 65 2.19 -3.95 -3.02
N PRO A 66 2.81 -4.35 -4.14
CA PRO A 66 2.92 -5.76 -4.50
C PRO A 66 3.55 -6.57 -3.36
N GLY A 67 2.83 -7.58 -2.86
CA GLY A 67 3.27 -8.42 -1.75
C GLY A 67 3.21 -7.78 -0.36
N GLY A 68 2.71 -6.55 -0.21
CA GLY A 68 2.65 -5.85 1.08
C GLY A 68 4.02 -5.42 1.62
N ARG A 69 5.00 -5.17 0.75
CA ARG A 69 6.40 -4.91 1.12
C ARG A 69 6.67 -3.46 1.50
N VAL A 70 7.57 -3.26 2.44
CA VAL A 70 8.14 -1.95 2.77
C VAL A 70 9.23 -1.60 1.77
N THR A 71 8.81 -1.07 0.61
CA THR A 71 9.70 -0.52 -0.41
C THR A 71 10.29 0.82 0.04
N HIS A 72 11.20 1.39 -0.75
CA HIS A 72 11.76 2.72 -0.46
C HIS A 72 10.65 3.79 -0.37
N THR A 73 9.77 3.84 -1.36
CA THR A 73 8.64 4.79 -1.37
C THR A 73 7.66 4.57 -0.20
N THR A 74 7.42 3.31 0.18
CA THR A 74 6.58 2.99 1.34
C THR A 74 7.23 3.47 2.63
N LEU A 75 8.55 3.29 2.76
CA LEU A 75 9.31 3.77 3.91
C LEU A 75 9.24 5.31 4.04
N GLU A 76 9.44 6.04 2.94
CA GLU A 76 9.30 7.50 2.92
C GLU A 76 7.90 7.93 3.37
N ALA A 77 6.86 7.30 2.85
CA ALA A 77 5.47 7.58 3.22
C ALA A 77 5.20 7.28 4.71
N LEU A 78 5.77 6.21 5.27
CA LEU A 78 5.64 5.88 6.69
C LEU A 78 6.37 6.89 7.59
N VAL A 79 7.55 7.35 7.20
CA VAL A 79 8.27 8.43 7.91
C VAL A 79 7.42 9.70 7.95
N ILE A 80 6.84 10.11 6.81
CA ILE A 80 5.91 11.24 6.75
C ILE A 80 4.70 11.00 7.67
N ALA A 81 4.12 9.80 7.64
CA ALA A 81 2.94 9.46 8.42
C ALA A 81 3.21 9.51 9.94
N VAL A 82 4.38 9.06 10.38
CA VAL A 82 4.79 9.12 11.79
C VAL A 82 5.00 10.56 12.25
N HIS A 83 5.73 11.36 11.50
CA HIS A 83 6.11 12.72 11.94
C HIS A 83 5.02 13.77 11.71
N LEU A 84 4.21 13.62 10.67
CA LEU A 84 3.28 14.66 10.23
C LEU A 84 1.80 14.27 10.27
N LEU A 85 1.46 12.97 10.31
CA LEU A 85 0.09 12.50 10.15
C LEU A 85 -0.43 11.67 11.34
N GLY A 86 0.24 11.76 12.48
CA GLY A 86 -0.23 11.21 13.75
C GLY A 86 -0.11 9.69 13.91
N VAL A 87 0.65 9.00 13.06
CA VAL A 87 0.89 7.56 13.19
C VAL A 87 1.80 7.28 14.38
N LYS A 88 1.37 6.35 15.26
CA LYS A 88 2.08 5.90 16.47
C LYS A 88 2.36 4.40 16.46
N ARG A 89 1.76 3.68 15.55
CA ARG A 89 1.96 2.24 15.35
C ARG A 89 1.83 1.87 13.89
N ILE A 90 2.72 0.99 13.43
CA ILE A 90 2.75 0.52 12.04
C ILE A 90 2.51 -0.98 12.05
N LEU A 91 1.55 -1.43 11.25
CA LEU A 91 1.25 -2.85 11.04
C LEU A 91 1.55 -3.23 9.59
N ILE A 92 2.34 -4.29 9.39
CA ILE A 92 2.61 -4.86 8.08
C ILE A 92 1.81 -6.16 7.95
N VAL A 93 0.98 -6.27 6.92
CA VAL A 93 0.04 -7.38 6.76
C VAL A 93 0.31 -8.12 5.46
N ALA A 94 0.87 -9.31 5.58
CA ALA A 94 0.92 -10.29 4.49
C ALA A 94 -0.41 -11.06 4.40
N HIS A 95 -0.66 -11.72 3.27
CA HIS A 95 -1.89 -12.50 3.09
C HIS A 95 -1.65 -13.82 2.36
N THR A 96 -2.54 -14.78 2.57
CA THR A 96 -2.49 -16.08 1.90
C THR A 96 -2.73 -15.99 0.40
N ARG A 97 -2.12 -16.87 -0.39
CA ARG A 97 -2.27 -16.93 -1.85
C ARG A 97 -1.90 -15.61 -2.56
N CYS A 98 -0.89 -14.93 -2.06
CA CYS A 98 -0.35 -13.74 -2.70
C CYS A 98 0.37 -14.14 -4.01
N ALA A 99 0.06 -13.45 -5.11
CA ALA A 99 0.71 -13.70 -6.39
C ALA A 99 2.24 -13.47 -6.32
N MET A 100 2.69 -12.52 -5.48
CA MET A 100 4.11 -12.23 -5.29
C MET A 100 4.86 -13.31 -4.50
N ALA A 101 4.12 -14.19 -3.78
CA ALA A 101 4.68 -15.33 -3.04
C ALA A 101 4.69 -16.63 -3.85
N SER A 102 4.06 -16.66 -5.01
CA SER A 102 3.90 -17.87 -5.84
C SER A 102 4.87 -17.94 -7.00
N SER A 103 5.75 -16.96 -7.18
CA SER A 103 6.70 -16.88 -8.30
C SER A 103 8.00 -16.22 -7.88
N SER A 104 9.09 -16.60 -8.51
CA SER A 104 10.38 -15.90 -8.39
C SER A 104 10.34 -14.55 -9.13
N THR A 105 11.29 -13.67 -8.79
CA THR A 105 11.47 -12.39 -9.51
C THR A 105 11.69 -12.61 -11.02
N GLN A 106 12.45 -13.64 -11.39
CA GLN A 106 12.72 -13.94 -12.80
C GLN A 106 11.45 -14.41 -13.53
N GLU A 107 10.69 -15.32 -12.95
CA GLU A 107 9.43 -15.79 -13.54
C GLU A 107 8.43 -14.65 -13.73
N LEU A 108 8.37 -13.70 -12.79
CA LEU A 108 7.51 -12.51 -12.93
C LEU A 108 7.98 -11.61 -14.08
N ARG A 109 9.29 -11.39 -14.23
CA ARG A 109 9.85 -10.63 -15.35
C ARG A 109 9.57 -11.31 -16.68
N ASP A 110 9.83 -12.61 -16.80
CA ASP A 110 9.59 -13.38 -18.02
C ASP A 110 8.12 -13.29 -18.46
N ARG A 111 7.18 -13.34 -17.52
CA ARG A 111 5.75 -13.18 -17.80
C ARG A 111 5.39 -11.77 -18.26
N ILE A 112 6.02 -10.75 -17.68
CA ILE A 112 5.82 -9.36 -18.11
C ILE A 112 6.39 -9.14 -19.50
N GLU A 113 7.60 -9.63 -19.79
CA GLU A 113 8.21 -9.57 -21.11
C GLU A 113 7.36 -10.25 -22.18
N ALA A 114 6.86 -11.45 -21.85
CA ALA A 114 5.98 -12.19 -22.76
C ALA A 114 4.65 -11.44 -23.03
N SER A 115 4.13 -10.74 -22.05
CA SER A 115 2.88 -9.98 -22.19
C SER A 115 3.08 -8.64 -22.89
N ALA A 116 4.16 -7.93 -22.58
CA ALA A 116 4.42 -6.59 -23.08
C ALA A 116 5.13 -6.57 -24.46
N GLY A 117 5.82 -7.66 -24.80
CA GLY A 117 6.71 -7.71 -25.97
C GLY A 117 7.92 -6.77 -25.84
N GLN A 118 8.31 -6.43 -24.61
CA GLN A 118 9.39 -5.49 -24.28
C GLN A 118 10.26 -6.06 -23.15
N ASP A 119 11.55 -5.69 -23.11
CA ASP A 119 12.48 -6.06 -22.05
C ASP A 119 12.01 -5.51 -20.68
N ALA A 120 11.87 -6.39 -19.70
CA ALA A 120 11.52 -6.07 -18.32
C ALA A 120 12.66 -6.36 -17.32
N SER A 121 13.87 -6.64 -17.79
CA SER A 121 15.02 -6.95 -16.95
C SER A 121 15.40 -5.83 -15.98
N TRP A 122 15.11 -4.58 -16.34
CA TRP A 122 15.34 -3.37 -15.55
C TRP A 122 14.33 -3.19 -14.41
N LEU A 123 13.19 -3.89 -14.46
CA LEU A 123 12.11 -3.69 -13.51
C LEU A 123 12.45 -4.27 -12.14
N THR A 124 12.41 -3.42 -11.11
CA THR A 124 12.62 -3.86 -9.73
C THR A 124 11.34 -4.48 -9.19
N ILE A 125 11.30 -5.82 -9.18
CA ILE A 125 10.20 -6.60 -8.62
C ILE A 125 10.70 -7.29 -7.37
N THR A 126 9.95 -7.17 -6.27
CA THR A 126 10.26 -7.88 -5.03
C THR A 126 9.30 -9.05 -4.88
N ALA A 127 9.70 -10.23 -5.33
CA ALA A 127 9.01 -11.48 -5.03
C ALA A 127 9.17 -11.79 -3.52
N THR A 128 8.20 -12.48 -2.95
CA THR A 128 8.15 -12.81 -1.52
C THR A 128 8.02 -14.32 -1.34
N ALA A 129 8.96 -15.10 -1.93
CA ALA A 129 8.93 -16.56 -1.90
C ALA A 129 8.81 -17.12 -0.47
N ASP A 130 9.49 -16.48 0.50
CA ASP A 130 9.24 -16.68 1.92
C ASP A 130 8.57 -15.42 2.50
N GLN A 131 7.25 -15.51 2.69
CA GLN A 131 6.48 -14.38 3.22
C GLN A 131 6.80 -14.06 4.68
N LEU A 132 7.11 -15.06 5.50
CA LEU A 132 7.40 -14.84 6.91
C LEU A 132 8.77 -14.17 7.08
N GLU A 133 9.78 -14.63 6.36
CA GLU A 133 11.09 -13.99 6.35
C GLU A 133 10.99 -12.55 5.82
N SER A 134 10.32 -12.35 4.70
CA SER A 134 10.10 -11.03 4.11
C SER A 134 9.36 -10.06 5.05
N LEU A 135 8.38 -10.55 5.79
CA LEU A 135 7.64 -9.78 6.78
C LEU A 135 8.55 -9.40 7.96
N ALA A 136 9.33 -10.35 8.48
CA ALA A 136 10.29 -10.11 9.55
C ALA A 136 11.35 -9.06 9.16
N ASP A 137 11.87 -9.15 7.94
CA ASP A 137 12.81 -8.18 7.39
C ASP A 137 12.22 -6.78 7.30
N ASP A 138 10.98 -6.65 6.82
CA ASP A 138 10.31 -5.36 6.70
C ASP A 138 9.98 -4.75 8.07
N VAL A 139 9.58 -5.55 9.05
CA VAL A 139 9.42 -5.13 10.45
C VAL A 139 10.75 -4.65 11.02
N GLN A 140 11.83 -5.42 10.84
CA GLN A 140 13.15 -5.06 11.33
C GLN A 140 13.68 -3.79 10.67
N LYS A 141 13.50 -3.65 9.35
CA LYS A 141 13.86 -2.45 8.61
C LYS A 141 13.25 -1.17 9.21
N LEU A 142 11.98 -1.22 9.58
CA LEU A 142 11.30 -0.09 10.21
C LEU A 142 11.77 0.15 11.64
N ARG A 143 11.92 -0.90 12.46
CA ARG A 143 12.38 -0.80 13.85
C ARG A 143 13.78 -0.22 13.98
N THR A 144 14.64 -0.43 12.99
CA THR A 144 16.03 0.05 13.01
C THR A 144 16.23 1.32 12.19
N HIS A 145 15.18 1.84 11.56
CA HIS A 145 15.31 3.03 10.73
C HIS A 145 15.44 4.30 11.58
N PRO A 146 16.48 5.13 11.37
CA PRO A 146 16.78 6.27 12.24
C PRO A 146 15.68 7.35 12.29
N LEU A 147 14.80 7.39 11.29
CA LEU A 147 13.65 8.31 11.25
C LEU A 147 12.33 7.65 11.71
N VAL A 148 12.36 6.45 12.25
CA VAL A 148 11.21 5.84 12.93
C VAL A 148 11.54 5.84 14.43
N PRO A 149 10.86 6.69 15.24
CA PRO A 149 11.13 6.79 16.66
C PRO A 149 10.90 5.46 17.39
N GLU A 150 11.67 5.20 18.46
CA GLU A 150 11.61 3.97 19.24
C GLU A 150 10.24 3.75 19.93
N ASP A 151 9.50 4.81 20.18
CA ASP A 151 8.15 4.75 20.76
C ASP A 151 7.05 4.43 19.74
N VAL A 152 7.38 4.35 18.45
CA VAL A 152 6.47 3.86 17.41
C VAL A 152 6.45 2.34 17.42
N ALA A 153 5.31 1.75 17.75
CA ALA A 153 5.14 0.31 17.70
C ALA A 153 5.15 -0.20 16.25
N VAL A 154 5.95 -1.24 15.96
CA VAL A 154 6.03 -1.86 14.63
C VAL A 154 5.83 -3.36 14.75
N GLY A 155 4.88 -3.91 14.00
CA GLY A 155 4.54 -5.33 14.00
C GLY A 155 4.00 -5.83 12.67
#